data_3a9ead60ba7d752da3aa0bc65bd28ede
#
_entry.id   3a9ead60ba7d752da3aa0bc65bd28ede
#
_cell.length_a   1.000
_cell.length_b   1.000
_cell.length_c   1.000
_cell.angle_alpha   90.00
_cell.angle_beta   90.00
_cell.angle_gamma   90.00
#
_symmetry.space_group_name_H-M   'P 1'
#
loop_
_entity.id
_entity.type
_entity.pdbx_description
1 polymer ?
#
loop_
_entity_poly.entity_id
_entity_poly.type
_entity_poly.pdbx_seq_one_letter_code
_entity_poly.pdbx_strand_id
1 'polypeptide(L)'
;MIDHGMGLQAQPMGARSAAGHGGAAFFPALATPFGAPRPARLPLAPAARPDSPTLKRLLRKSARRLVRTLPWRHQDRLYFLNTFGRLPNLYNPTCFNEKVLYRKCVHGDYPLYQRLADKVAVRPYVAARIGHAHLIPILLDSANPDDLLGLPRWEQTVIKANHGASMVEVVRDEPDAAQRQRIVARCKDWLRTDFSDMEREIHYHNIPPRILVEHYIGDAQQVPVDYKFHMFRQRDGSFQYVLQVIYGRFDTPKLSMTFFVDNLHTPFHRIRDDGRSPPCAPALLEQALELSKVLASDFDYVRVDWYIQRGQVYFGELTFTPGAGMVTGLDRGLDRMMGDMWVQRRAPVDVRLPAYGAGMGMRVPVR
;
A
#
# COMPACT_ATOMS: atom_id res chain seq x y z
N MET A 1 -60.12 -8.47 19.93
CA MET A 1 -60.39 -9.30 21.11
C MET A 1 -59.11 -9.95 21.57
N ILE A 2 -58.63 -9.45 22.75
CA ILE A 2 -57.89 -10.16 23.81
C ILE A 2 -56.48 -10.71 23.36
N ASP A 3 -55.34 -10.09 23.67
CA ASP A 3 -54.67 -9.69 24.92
C ASP A 3 -54.04 -10.85 25.71
N HIS A 4 -52.81 -10.66 26.08
CA HIS A 4 -51.89 -11.19 27.09
C HIS A 4 -50.54 -11.56 26.45
N GLY A 5 -49.40 -10.94 26.66
CA GLY A 5 -48.84 -10.33 27.88
C GLY A 5 -48.04 -11.36 28.67
N MET A 6 -46.73 -11.33 28.53
CA MET A 6 -45.79 -11.59 29.65
C MET A 6 -44.36 -11.26 29.27
N GLY A 7 -43.81 -10.31 29.97
CA GLY A 7 -42.40 -9.93 29.96
C GLY A 7 -41.56 -10.88 30.84
N LEU A 8 -40.31 -10.98 30.51
CA LEU A 8 -39.27 -11.47 31.43
C LEU A 8 -38.05 -10.55 31.34
N GLN A 9 -37.86 -9.82 32.41
CA GLN A 9 -36.66 -9.11 32.75
C GLN A 9 -35.54 -10.11 33.08
N ALA A 10 -34.34 -9.91 32.57
CA ALA A 10 -33.12 -10.50 33.10
C ALA A 10 -32.12 -9.40 33.48
N GLN A 11 -31.75 -9.38 34.73
CA GLN A 11 -30.78 -8.48 35.37
C GLN A 11 -29.33 -8.84 35.02
N PRO A 12 -28.36 -7.92 35.20
CA PRO A 12 -26.96 -8.11 34.81
C PRO A 12 -26.20 -8.85 35.93
N MET A 13 -25.36 -9.81 35.52
CA MET A 13 -24.39 -10.43 36.42
C MET A 13 -22.98 -9.84 36.25
N GLY A 14 -22.43 -9.62 37.40
CA GLY A 14 -21.26 -8.85 37.75
C GLY A 14 -19.91 -9.23 37.11
N ALA A 15 -19.08 -8.23 37.12
CA ALA A 15 -17.67 -8.26 36.86
C ALA A 15 -16.89 -9.17 37.82
N ARG A 16 -15.97 -9.97 37.28
CA ARG A 16 -14.79 -10.46 38.06
C ARG A 16 -13.53 -10.14 37.28
N SER A 17 -12.74 -9.28 37.89
CA SER A 17 -11.35 -8.98 37.61
C SER A 17 -10.48 -10.23 37.75
N ALA A 18 -9.61 -10.48 36.76
CA ALA A 18 -8.43 -11.31 36.96
C ALA A 18 -7.23 -10.58 36.32
N ALA A 19 -6.41 -10.02 37.19
CA ALA A 19 -5.09 -9.51 36.84
C ALA A 19 -4.17 -10.70 36.50
N GLY A 20 -3.60 -10.69 35.32
CA GLY A 20 -2.56 -11.62 34.90
C GLY A 20 -1.40 -10.82 34.30
N HIS A 21 -0.32 -10.69 35.08
CA HIS A 21 0.94 -10.11 34.65
C HIS A 21 1.59 -11.01 33.59
N GLY A 22 1.78 -10.51 32.36
CA GLY A 22 2.61 -11.13 31.35
C GLY A 22 3.31 -10.02 30.56
N GLY A 23 4.55 -9.69 30.96
CA GLY A 23 5.37 -8.70 30.27
C GLY A 23 5.76 -9.18 28.89
N ALA A 24 5.03 -8.73 27.87
CA ALA A 24 5.44 -8.82 26.47
C ALA A 24 6.36 -7.64 26.16
N ALA A 25 7.60 -7.95 25.82
CA ALA A 25 8.56 -6.96 25.33
C ALA A 25 8.03 -6.34 24.03
N PHE A 26 7.57 -5.11 24.10
CA PHE A 26 7.20 -4.29 22.96
C PHE A 26 8.46 -3.96 22.15
N PHE A 27 8.65 -4.64 21.03
CA PHE A 27 9.48 -4.13 19.96
C PHE A 27 8.57 -3.30 19.03
N PRO A 28 8.83 -2.01 18.82
CA PRO A 28 8.07 -1.27 17.84
C PRO A 28 8.31 -1.89 16.45
N ALA A 29 7.24 -2.26 15.77
CA ALA A 29 7.26 -2.59 14.36
C ALA A 29 8.04 -1.49 13.61
N LEU A 30 8.89 -1.89 12.69
CA LEU A 30 9.55 -0.97 11.76
C LEU A 30 8.47 -0.30 10.90
N ALA A 31 7.85 0.76 11.43
CA ALA A 31 7.15 1.71 10.62
C ALA A 31 8.20 2.37 9.72
N THR A 32 8.05 2.27 8.42
CA THR A 32 8.77 3.12 7.47
C THR A 32 8.67 4.56 7.96
N PRO A 33 9.76 5.33 7.97
CA PRO A 33 9.73 6.70 8.46
C PRO A 33 8.96 7.57 7.46
N PHE A 34 7.67 7.74 7.68
CA PHE A 34 6.93 8.84 7.07
C PHE A 34 7.43 10.11 7.74
N GLY A 35 8.13 10.95 6.99
CA GLY A 35 8.51 12.27 7.45
C GLY A 35 7.27 13.12 7.70
N ALA A 36 6.93 13.34 8.95
CA ALA A 36 5.95 14.33 9.35
C ALA A 36 6.48 15.75 9.07
N PRO A 37 5.63 16.71 8.63
CA PRO A 37 6.01 18.10 8.57
C PRO A 37 6.32 18.60 9.99
N ARG A 38 7.43 19.32 10.16
CA ARG A 38 7.82 19.91 11.44
C ARG A 38 6.80 21.01 11.81
N PRO A 39 6.22 20.98 13.00
CA PRO A 39 5.45 22.10 13.52
C PRO A 39 6.38 23.28 13.88
N ALA A 40 5.81 24.48 13.84
CA ALA A 40 6.45 25.76 14.16
C ALA A 40 7.14 25.73 15.53
N ARG A 41 8.28 26.43 15.63
CA ARG A 41 9.08 26.56 16.85
C ARG A 41 8.28 27.21 17.97
N LEU A 42 8.06 26.48 19.04
CA LEU A 42 7.74 27.03 20.37
C LEU A 42 9.04 27.27 21.15
N PRO A 43 9.06 28.18 22.16
CA PRO A 43 10.29 28.67 22.77
C PRO A 43 11.05 27.60 23.56
N LEU A 44 12.37 27.77 23.56
CA LEU A 44 13.38 26.92 24.17
C LEU A 44 13.07 26.59 25.64
N ALA A 45 12.78 25.33 25.91
CA ALA A 45 13.01 24.73 27.21
C ALA A 45 14.48 24.34 27.38
N PRO A 46 15.05 24.31 28.60
CA PRO A 46 16.46 24.11 28.83
C PRO A 46 16.96 22.78 28.27
N ALA A 47 18.15 22.80 27.67
CA ALA A 47 18.80 21.68 27.01
C ALA A 47 18.82 20.42 27.87
N ALA A 48 18.03 19.42 27.47
CA ALA A 48 18.17 18.07 27.99
C ALA A 48 19.52 17.51 27.54
N ARG A 49 20.30 16.98 28.48
CA ARG A 49 21.56 16.29 28.20
C ARG A 49 21.33 15.18 27.18
N PRO A 50 22.19 14.97 26.19
CA PRO A 50 22.01 13.88 25.23
C PRO A 50 22.10 12.56 25.98
N ASP A 51 21.01 11.80 26.02
CA ASP A 51 20.99 10.46 26.54
C ASP A 51 22.07 9.63 25.85
N SER A 52 23.04 9.13 26.61
CA SER A 52 24.03 8.17 26.10
C SER A 52 23.28 6.98 25.51
N PRO A 53 23.64 6.51 24.32
CA PRO A 53 22.94 5.39 23.68
C PRO A 53 23.04 4.17 24.57
N THR A 54 21.93 3.73 25.14
CA THR A 54 21.91 2.54 26.02
C THR A 54 22.52 1.36 25.26
N LEU A 55 23.29 0.51 25.96
CA LEU A 55 23.93 -0.70 25.40
C LEU A 55 22.97 -1.51 24.53
N LYS A 56 21.69 -1.60 24.94
CA LYS A 56 20.61 -2.22 24.15
C LYS A 56 20.40 -1.59 22.77
N ARG A 57 20.55 -0.26 22.63
CA ARG A 57 20.43 0.45 21.35
C ARG A 57 21.63 0.15 20.43
N LEU A 58 22.82 0.06 21.00
CA LEU A 58 24.03 -0.30 20.27
C LEU A 58 23.97 -1.77 19.80
N LEU A 59 23.60 -2.69 20.66
CA LEU A 59 23.44 -4.11 20.32
C LEU A 59 22.37 -4.31 19.22
N ARG A 60 21.24 -3.59 19.28
CA ARG A 60 20.22 -3.62 18.24
C ARG A 60 20.74 -3.08 16.89
N LYS A 61 21.54 -2.00 16.91
CA LYS A 61 22.15 -1.48 15.66
C LYS A 61 23.13 -2.48 15.06
N SER A 62 23.98 -3.10 15.88
CA SER A 62 24.95 -4.10 15.42
C SER A 62 24.26 -5.34 14.88
N ALA A 63 23.23 -5.87 15.57
CA ALA A 63 22.43 -6.99 15.09
C ALA A 63 21.75 -6.68 13.74
N ARG A 64 21.18 -5.48 13.56
CA ARG A 64 20.60 -5.05 12.28
C ARG A 64 21.63 -4.96 11.16
N ARG A 65 22.86 -4.49 11.46
CA ARG A 65 23.94 -4.46 10.46
C ARG A 65 24.31 -5.88 10.04
N LEU A 66 24.43 -6.81 11.00
CA LEU A 66 24.72 -8.22 10.71
C LEU A 66 23.61 -8.87 9.88
N VAL A 67 22.33 -8.64 10.21
CA VAL A 67 21.21 -9.16 9.43
C VAL A 67 21.27 -8.68 7.97
N ARG A 68 21.64 -7.42 7.72
CA ARG A 68 21.74 -6.86 6.37
C ARG A 68 22.84 -7.49 5.51
N THR A 69 23.81 -8.19 6.07
CA THR A 69 24.84 -8.93 5.30
C THR A 69 24.38 -10.31 4.83
N LEU A 70 23.24 -10.78 5.34
CA LEU A 70 22.68 -12.06 4.93
C LEU A 70 21.96 -11.95 3.56
N PRO A 71 21.84 -13.03 2.79
CA PRO A 71 20.96 -13.06 1.62
C PRO A 71 19.52 -12.67 1.99
N TRP A 72 18.81 -11.95 1.13
CA TRP A 72 17.48 -11.37 1.39
C TRP A 72 16.47 -12.39 1.96
N ARG A 73 16.45 -13.63 1.45
CA ARG A 73 15.59 -14.71 1.97
C ARG A 73 15.79 -15.00 3.46
N HIS A 74 17.03 -14.86 3.96
CA HIS A 74 17.33 -15.05 5.38
C HIS A 74 16.97 -13.81 6.20
N GLN A 75 17.22 -12.62 5.65
CA GLN A 75 16.76 -11.37 6.25
C GLN A 75 15.25 -11.40 6.45
N ASP A 76 14.49 -11.78 5.43
CA ASP A 76 13.03 -11.85 5.47
C ASP A 76 12.52 -12.82 6.53
N ARG A 77 13.15 -14.00 6.69
CA ARG A 77 12.79 -14.95 7.73
C ARG A 77 13.02 -14.37 9.13
N LEU A 78 14.12 -13.65 9.33
CA LEU A 78 14.43 -12.99 10.61
C LEU A 78 13.49 -11.81 10.89
N TYR A 79 13.16 -11.02 9.87
CA TYR A 79 12.17 -9.95 10.01
C TYR A 79 10.77 -10.52 10.31
N PHE A 80 10.38 -11.60 9.65
CA PHE A 80 9.12 -12.29 9.94
C PHE A 80 9.07 -12.83 11.37
N LEU A 81 10.14 -13.47 11.83
CA LEU A 81 10.26 -13.91 13.22
C LEU A 81 10.14 -12.74 14.20
N ASN A 82 10.83 -11.63 13.93
CA ASN A 82 10.75 -10.44 14.78
C ASN A 82 9.34 -9.80 14.79
N THR A 83 8.62 -9.87 13.66
CA THR A 83 7.30 -9.23 13.49
C THR A 83 6.18 -10.10 14.08
N PHE A 84 6.21 -11.41 13.85
CA PHE A 84 5.12 -12.33 14.19
C PHE A 84 5.46 -13.32 15.32
N GLY A 85 6.69 -13.29 15.86
CA GLY A 85 7.14 -14.17 16.96
C GLY A 85 7.35 -15.64 16.55
N ARG A 86 7.33 -15.93 15.23
CA ARG A 86 7.52 -17.28 14.67
C ARG A 86 8.25 -17.22 13.33
N LEU A 87 8.91 -18.31 12.94
CA LEU A 87 9.47 -18.43 11.60
C LEU A 87 8.36 -18.67 10.56
N PRO A 88 8.51 -18.14 9.33
CA PRO A 88 7.57 -18.43 8.25
C PRO A 88 7.75 -19.87 7.75
N ASN A 89 6.64 -20.54 7.44
CA ASN A 89 6.67 -21.81 6.73
C ASN A 89 6.68 -21.57 5.22
N LEU A 90 7.87 -21.46 4.63
CA LEU A 90 8.01 -21.25 3.18
C LEU A 90 7.94 -22.54 2.38
N TYR A 91 7.96 -23.70 3.03
CA TYR A 91 7.79 -25.00 2.35
C TYR A 91 6.30 -25.26 2.05
N ASN A 92 5.44 -24.97 3.01
CA ASN A 92 3.98 -25.09 2.88
C ASN A 92 3.31 -23.89 3.50
N PRO A 93 3.31 -22.72 2.83
CA PRO A 93 2.74 -21.48 3.36
C PRO A 93 1.21 -21.62 3.51
N THR A 94 0.70 -21.24 4.67
CA THR A 94 -0.72 -21.43 5.01
C THR A 94 -1.46 -20.13 5.26
N CYS A 95 -0.79 -19.07 5.71
CA CYS A 95 -1.39 -17.76 5.89
C CYS A 95 -0.96 -16.79 4.78
N PHE A 96 -1.68 -15.67 4.67
CA PHE A 96 -1.46 -14.69 3.61
C PHE A 96 -0.03 -14.14 3.61
N ASN A 97 0.46 -13.69 4.77
CA ASN A 97 1.82 -13.17 4.90
C ASN A 97 2.90 -14.18 4.47
N GLU A 98 2.75 -15.47 4.82
CA GLU A 98 3.67 -16.52 4.36
C GLU A 98 3.59 -16.72 2.85
N LYS A 99 2.39 -16.68 2.26
CA LYS A 99 2.20 -16.83 0.81
C LYS A 99 2.77 -15.64 0.04
N VAL A 100 2.64 -14.42 0.56
CA VAL A 100 3.31 -13.24 0.00
C VAL A 100 4.83 -13.38 0.08
N LEU A 101 5.34 -13.80 1.24
CA LEU A 101 6.78 -13.99 1.43
C LEU A 101 7.33 -15.12 0.55
N TYR A 102 6.61 -16.23 0.39
CA TYR A 102 6.95 -17.29 -0.55
C TYR A 102 7.05 -16.74 -1.98
N ARG A 103 6.02 -16.02 -2.47
CA ARG A 103 6.02 -15.39 -3.79
C ARG A 103 7.23 -14.48 -3.96
N LYS A 104 7.51 -13.61 -3.00
CA LYS A 104 8.65 -12.70 -3.04
C LYS A 104 10.00 -13.44 -3.15
N CYS A 105 10.18 -14.51 -2.39
CA CYS A 105 11.43 -15.27 -2.36
C CYS A 105 11.62 -16.21 -3.56
N VAL A 106 10.53 -16.66 -4.19
CA VAL A 106 10.57 -17.70 -5.24
C VAL A 106 10.27 -17.13 -6.63
N HIS A 107 9.39 -16.15 -6.72
CA HIS A 107 8.94 -15.56 -7.99
C HIS A 107 9.18 -14.05 -8.06
N GLY A 108 9.98 -13.49 -7.15
CA GLY A 108 10.18 -12.04 -7.05
C GLY A 108 10.81 -11.41 -8.28
N ASP A 109 11.62 -12.14 -9.02
CA ASP A 109 12.29 -11.73 -10.25
C ASP A 109 11.44 -11.89 -11.53
N TYR A 110 10.18 -12.29 -11.39
CA TYR A 110 9.30 -12.51 -12.55
C TYR A 110 9.08 -11.20 -13.34
N PRO A 111 9.43 -11.14 -14.64
CA PRO A 111 9.43 -9.90 -15.42
C PRO A 111 8.06 -9.22 -15.51
N LEU A 112 6.97 -10.01 -15.45
CA LEU A 112 5.61 -9.48 -15.43
C LEU A 112 5.34 -8.61 -14.21
N TYR A 113 5.83 -9.03 -13.02
CA TYR A 113 5.65 -8.24 -11.80
C TYR A 113 6.41 -6.92 -11.86
N GLN A 114 7.64 -6.93 -12.39
CA GLN A 114 8.41 -5.72 -12.63
C GLN A 114 7.65 -4.74 -13.52
N ARG A 115 7.16 -5.20 -14.69
CA ARG A 115 6.44 -4.36 -15.64
C ARG A 115 5.16 -3.78 -15.07
N LEU A 116 4.40 -4.56 -14.30
CA LEU A 116 3.09 -4.15 -13.78
C LEU A 116 3.16 -3.43 -12.43
N ALA A 117 4.30 -3.49 -11.72
CA ALA A 117 4.58 -2.65 -10.55
C ALA A 117 5.10 -1.25 -10.93
N ASP A 118 5.63 -1.09 -12.14
CA ASP A 118 6.01 0.22 -12.70
C ASP A 118 4.76 1.06 -13.01
N LYS A 119 4.63 2.23 -12.35
CA LYS A 119 3.47 3.11 -12.47
C LYS A 119 3.25 3.68 -13.89
N VAL A 120 4.30 3.68 -14.72
CA VAL A 120 4.23 4.08 -16.13
C VAL A 120 3.94 2.87 -17.01
N ALA A 121 4.72 1.79 -16.87
CA ALA A 121 4.62 0.62 -17.72
C ALA A 121 3.33 -0.20 -17.55
N VAL A 122 2.64 -0.09 -16.41
CA VAL A 122 1.34 -0.73 -16.17
C VAL A 122 0.20 -0.10 -16.97
N ARG A 123 0.31 1.17 -17.36
CA ARG A 123 -0.81 1.93 -17.96
C ARG A 123 -1.33 1.35 -19.30
N PRO A 124 -0.49 0.91 -20.25
CA PRO A 124 -0.99 0.23 -21.45
C PRO A 124 -1.75 -1.07 -21.12
N TYR A 125 -1.33 -1.82 -20.11
CA TYR A 125 -2.04 -3.02 -19.66
C TYR A 125 -3.44 -2.69 -19.14
N VAL A 126 -3.54 -1.65 -18.31
CA VAL A 126 -4.81 -1.18 -17.75
C VAL A 126 -5.72 -0.64 -18.86
N ALA A 127 -5.18 0.23 -19.73
CA ALA A 127 -5.94 0.82 -20.84
C ALA A 127 -6.53 -0.23 -21.80
N ALA A 128 -5.75 -1.28 -22.12
CA ALA A 128 -6.20 -2.35 -23.01
C ALA A 128 -7.31 -3.22 -22.40
N ARG A 129 -7.41 -3.30 -21.05
CA ARG A 129 -8.38 -4.17 -20.36
C ARG A 129 -9.64 -3.44 -19.93
N ILE A 130 -9.53 -2.22 -19.45
CA ILE A 130 -10.62 -1.48 -18.83
C ILE A 130 -10.81 -0.06 -19.41
N GLY A 131 -9.98 0.34 -20.37
CA GLY A 131 -10.05 1.65 -21.01
C GLY A 131 -9.23 2.74 -20.32
N HIS A 132 -9.01 3.83 -21.06
CA HIS A 132 -8.23 4.98 -20.60
C HIS A 132 -8.95 5.84 -19.55
N ALA A 133 -10.28 5.77 -19.49
CA ALA A 133 -11.10 6.59 -18.58
C ALA A 133 -10.78 6.35 -17.10
N HIS A 134 -10.22 5.19 -16.76
CA HIS A 134 -9.83 4.83 -15.38
C HIS A 134 -8.40 5.22 -15.04
N LEU A 135 -7.64 5.82 -15.96
CA LEU A 135 -6.26 6.26 -15.71
C LEU A 135 -6.25 7.76 -15.41
N ILE A 136 -5.60 8.15 -14.30
CA ILE A 136 -5.37 9.56 -13.99
C ILE A 136 -4.50 10.15 -15.09
N PRO A 137 -4.87 11.30 -15.72
CA PRO A 137 -4.06 11.92 -16.76
C PRO A 137 -2.65 12.27 -16.30
N ILE A 138 -1.65 11.98 -17.15
CA ILE A 138 -0.25 12.33 -16.91
C ILE A 138 0.02 13.71 -17.51
N LEU A 139 0.66 14.58 -16.73
CA LEU A 139 1.16 15.89 -17.14
C LEU A 139 2.61 15.84 -17.57
N LEU A 140 3.42 15.00 -16.90
CA LEU A 140 4.84 14.80 -17.22
C LEU A 140 5.25 13.38 -16.88
N ASP A 141 6.05 12.76 -17.74
CA ASP A 141 6.78 11.51 -17.50
C ASP A 141 8.23 11.71 -17.99
N SER A 142 9.19 11.77 -17.05
CA SER A 142 10.57 12.07 -17.38
C SER A 142 11.57 11.32 -16.49
N ALA A 143 12.72 10.95 -17.10
CA ALA A 143 13.89 10.45 -16.36
C ALA A 143 14.77 11.59 -15.79
N ASN A 144 14.50 12.83 -16.18
CA ASN A 144 15.22 14.01 -15.70
C ASN A 144 14.31 14.87 -14.80
N PRO A 145 14.51 14.93 -13.47
CA PRO A 145 13.71 15.75 -12.57
C PRO A 145 13.77 17.26 -12.84
N ASP A 146 14.77 17.77 -13.55
CA ASP A 146 14.84 19.18 -13.90
C ASP A 146 13.74 19.58 -14.90
N ASP A 147 13.17 18.62 -15.64
CA ASP A 147 12.04 18.87 -16.56
C ASP A 147 10.78 19.35 -15.81
N LEU A 148 10.69 19.10 -14.50
CA LEU A 148 9.64 19.64 -13.65
C LEU A 148 9.60 21.18 -13.69
N LEU A 149 10.76 21.83 -13.82
CA LEU A 149 10.84 23.29 -13.87
C LEU A 149 10.18 23.88 -15.12
N GLY A 150 9.96 23.06 -16.16
CA GLY A 150 9.24 23.42 -17.36
C GLY A 150 7.71 23.29 -17.26
N LEU A 151 7.16 22.79 -16.13
CA LEU A 151 5.72 22.72 -15.93
C LEU A 151 5.11 24.14 -15.86
N PRO A 152 4.07 24.42 -16.63
CA PRO A 152 3.42 25.74 -16.62
C PRO A 152 2.73 26.05 -15.29
N ARG A 153 2.23 25.02 -14.61
CA ARG A 153 1.56 25.10 -13.31
C ARG A 153 1.90 23.84 -12.49
N TRP A 154 2.10 24.02 -11.19
CA TRP A 154 2.40 22.94 -10.25
C TRP A 154 1.23 22.63 -9.33
N GLU A 155 0.36 23.62 -9.08
CA GLU A 155 -0.80 23.43 -8.22
C GLU A 155 -1.70 22.29 -8.72
N GLN A 156 -2.36 21.60 -7.79
CA GLN A 156 -3.26 20.49 -8.08
C GLN A 156 -2.58 19.35 -8.86
N THR A 157 -1.31 19.04 -8.50
CA THR A 157 -0.56 17.92 -9.07
C THR A 157 -0.09 16.95 -8.00
N VAL A 158 0.21 15.72 -8.44
CA VAL A 158 0.88 14.70 -7.64
C VAL A 158 2.13 14.23 -8.38
N ILE A 159 3.29 14.44 -7.77
CA ILE A 159 4.59 14.04 -8.30
C ILE A 159 4.98 12.72 -7.63
N LYS A 160 5.33 11.70 -8.42
CA LYS A 160 5.66 10.34 -7.93
C LYS A 160 6.90 9.80 -8.63
N ALA A 161 7.68 8.96 -7.94
CA ALA A 161 8.57 8.04 -8.64
C ALA A 161 7.80 6.79 -9.08
N ASN A 162 8.14 6.24 -10.27
CA ASN A 162 7.44 5.08 -10.85
C ASN A 162 7.84 3.75 -10.19
N HIS A 163 9.04 3.64 -9.61
CA HIS A 163 9.75 2.42 -9.26
C HIS A 163 9.74 2.08 -7.76
N GLY A 164 8.71 2.47 -7.03
CA GLY A 164 8.61 2.16 -5.60
C GLY A 164 7.38 2.73 -4.93
N ALA A 165 7.32 2.66 -3.61
CA ALA A 165 6.26 3.20 -2.78
C ALA A 165 6.76 4.38 -1.92
N SER A 166 5.84 5.20 -1.41
CA SER A 166 6.13 6.35 -0.52
C SER A 166 6.96 7.49 -1.12
N MET A 167 7.37 7.38 -2.37
CA MET A 167 8.03 8.45 -3.13
C MET A 167 6.96 9.27 -3.85
N VAL A 168 6.28 10.14 -3.09
CA VAL A 168 5.15 10.95 -3.56
C VAL A 168 5.17 12.32 -2.90
N GLU A 169 4.87 13.36 -3.69
CA GLU A 169 4.65 14.74 -3.27
C GLU A 169 3.30 15.22 -3.80
N VAL A 170 2.43 15.70 -2.92
CA VAL A 170 1.14 16.30 -3.28
C VAL A 170 1.30 17.81 -3.27
N VAL A 171 1.15 18.44 -4.42
CA VAL A 171 1.27 19.88 -4.62
C VAL A 171 -0.12 20.46 -4.78
N ARG A 172 -0.70 20.96 -3.69
CA ARG A 172 -2.06 21.53 -3.69
C ARG A 172 -2.09 22.97 -4.20
N ASP A 173 -1.13 23.75 -3.73
CA ASP A 173 -0.99 25.17 -4.05
C ASP A 173 0.26 25.39 -4.91
N GLU A 174 0.30 26.50 -5.64
CA GLU A 174 1.44 26.85 -6.49
C GLU A 174 2.69 27.12 -5.63
N PRO A 175 3.78 26.31 -5.75
CA PRO A 175 4.96 26.45 -4.93
C PRO A 175 5.84 27.62 -5.39
N ASP A 176 6.48 28.29 -4.45
CA ASP A 176 7.51 29.29 -4.76
C ASP A 176 8.76 28.65 -5.39
N ALA A 177 9.66 29.49 -5.92
CA ALA A 177 10.87 29.00 -6.59
C ALA A 177 11.75 28.12 -5.70
N ALA A 178 11.87 28.46 -4.41
CA ALA A 178 12.66 27.66 -3.45
C ALA A 178 11.99 26.32 -3.14
N GLN A 179 10.66 26.28 -3.06
CA GLN A 179 9.90 25.05 -2.90
C GLN A 179 10.02 24.14 -4.12
N ARG A 180 9.93 24.69 -5.34
CA ARG A 180 10.13 23.93 -6.58
C ARG A 180 11.53 23.29 -6.61
N GLN A 181 12.59 24.04 -6.25
CA GLN A 181 13.94 23.49 -6.19
C GLN A 181 14.07 22.37 -5.15
N ARG A 182 13.42 22.50 -3.99
CA ARG A 182 13.40 21.42 -2.98
C ARG A 182 12.70 20.16 -3.47
N ILE A 183 11.59 20.30 -4.20
CA ILE A 183 10.87 19.17 -4.80
C ILE A 183 11.75 18.49 -5.85
N VAL A 184 12.37 19.25 -6.75
CA VAL A 184 13.31 18.72 -7.76
C VAL A 184 14.47 17.97 -7.10
N ALA A 185 15.09 18.54 -6.07
CA ALA A 185 16.16 17.87 -5.34
C ALA A 185 15.70 16.54 -4.72
N ARG A 186 14.52 16.52 -4.11
CA ARG A 186 13.90 15.28 -3.58
C ARG A 186 13.64 14.25 -4.68
N CYS A 187 13.15 14.67 -5.82
CA CYS A 187 12.97 13.79 -6.98
C CYS A 187 14.28 13.19 -7.48
N LYS A 188 15.37 13.97 -7.50
CA LYS A 188 16.72 13.47 -7.82
C LYS A 188 17.17 12.39 -6.83
N ASP A 189 16.86 12.54 -5.54
CA ASP A 189 17.17 11.54 -4.52
C ASP A 189 16.32 10.28 -4.71
N TRP A 190 15.04 10.41 -5.07
CA TRP A 190 14.19 9.26 -5.39
C TRP A 190 14.74 8.44 -6.55
N LEU A 191 15.17 9.08 -7.65
CA LEU A 191 15.72 8.37 -8.82
C LEU A 191 17.04 7.64 -8.54
N ARG A 192 17.78 8.01 -7.48
CA ARG A 192 19.00 7.33 -7.03
C ARG A 192 18.71 6.18 -6.06
N THR A 193 17.48 6.09 -5.56
CA THR A 193 17.11 5.10 -4.56
C THR A 193 16.78 3.78 -5.22
N ASP A 194 17.48 2.71 -4.89
CA ASP A 194 17.04 1.35 -5.20
C ASP A 194 15.97 0.93 -4.17
N PHE A 195 14.71 0.99 -4.58
CA PHE A 195 13.60 0.62 -3.70
C PHE A 195 13.61 -0.86 -3.35
N SER A 196 14.18 -1.71 -4.22
CA SER A 196 14.24 -3.15 -3.97
C SER A 196 15.01 -3.51 -2.69
N ASP A 197 16.04 -2.73 -2.34
CA ASP A 197 16.82 -2.94 -1.12
C ASP A 197 16.05 -2.62 0.16
N MET A 198 15.06 -1.73 0.10
CA MET A 198 14.28 -1.31 1.27
C MET A 198 13.41 -2.44 1.80
N GLU A 199 12.66 -3.10 0.91
CA GLU A 199 11.71 -4.15 1.25
C GLU A 199 12.12 -5.53 0.71
N ARG A 200 13.29 -5.61 0.04
CA ARG A 200 13.84 -6.83 -0.57
C ARG A 200 12.90 -7.43 -1.62
N GLU A 201 12.29 -6.54 -2.41
CA GLU A 201 11.35 -6.87 -3.48
C GLU A 201 12.04 -6.71 -4.83
N ILE A 202 12.62 -7.81 -5.34
CA ILE A 202 13.49 -7.81 -6.54
C ILE A 202 12.80 -7.27 -7.81
N HIS A 203 11.49 -7.36 -7.91
CA HIS A 203 10.75 -6.84 -9.07
C HIS A 203 10.82 -5.31 -9.22
N TYR A 204 11.22 -4.57 -8.18
CA TYR A 204 11.49 -3.13 -8.31
C TYR A 204 12.90 -2.81 -8.81
N HIS A 205 13.85 -3.74 -8.69
CA HIS A 205 15.28 -3.51 -8.97
C HIS A 205 15.56 -3.02 -10.39
N ASN A 206 14.90 -3.61 -11.37
CA ASN A 206 15.15 -3.34 -12.79
C ASN A 206 14.14 -2.37 -13.42
N ILE A 207 13.30 -1.69 -12.62
CA ILE A 207 12.41 -0.65 -13.14
C ILE A 207 13.24 0.59 -13.44
N PRO A 208 13.30 1.06 -14.71
CA PRO A 208 14.00 2.30 -15.05
C PRO A 208 13.38 3.48 -14.28
N PRO A 209 14.17 4.17 -13.41
CA PRO A 209 13.63 5.24 -12.57
C PRO A 209 13.13 6.43 -13.38
N ARG A 210 11.91 6.88 -13.11
CA ARG A 210 11.28 8.04 -13.75
C ARG A 210 10.43 8.81 -12.75
N ILE A 211 10.24 10.10 -13.03
CA ILE A 211 9.28 10.96 -12.33
C ILE A 211 8.01 11.06 -13.17
N LEU A 212 6.90 10.81 -12.53
CA LEU A 212 5.55 10.90 -13.07
C LEU A 212 4.82 12.04 -12.37
N VAL A 213 4.22 12.96 -13.14
CA VAL A 213 3.33 14.01 -12.64
C VAL A 213 1.93 13.73 -13.13
N GLU A 214 0.99 13.62 -12.22
CA GLU A 214 -0.43 13.40 -12.48
C GLU A 214 -1.28 14.55 -11.93
N HIS A 215 -2.49 14.70 -12.45
CA HIS A 215 -3.48 15.58 -11.84
C HIS A 215 -3.82 15.10 -10.43
N TYR A 216 -3.94 16.04 -9.48
CA TYR A 216 -4.49 15.75 -8.16
C TYR A 216 -6.00 15.55 -8.26
N ILE A 217 -6.47 14.37 -7.93
CA ILE A 217 -7.90 14.00 -8.01
C ILE A 217 -8.64 14.19 -6.69
N GLY A 218 -7.94 14.51 -5.58
CA GLY A 218 -8.55 14.79 -4.28
C GLY A 218 -9.32 16.10 -4.25
N ASP A 219 -9.90 16.40 -3.11
CA ASP A 219 -10.45 17.74 -2.82
C ASP A 219 -9.44 18.62 -2.09
N ALA A 220 -9.82 19.88 -1.84
CA ALA A 220 -8.95 20.85 -1.18
C ALA A 220 -8.61 20.48 0.28
N GLN A 221 -9.44 19.65 0.92
CA GLN A 221 -9.39 19.39 2.35
C GLN A 221 -8.93 17.97 2.69
N GLN A 222 -9.18 16.98 1.83
CA GLN A 222 -8.92 15.57 2.10
C GLN A 222 -8.19 14.88 0.96
N VAL A 223 -7.24 14.02 1.33
CA VAL A 223 -6.61 13.07 0.41
C VAL A 223 -7.64 11.99 0.08
N PRO A 224 -7.68 11.51 -1.17
CA PRO A 224 -8.56 10.41 -1.54
C PRO A 224 -8.39 9.18 -0.65
N VAL A 225 -9.50 8.53 -0.33
CA VAL A 225 -9.50 7.24 0.37
C VAL A 225 -8.91 6.18 -0.54
N ASP A 226 -8.04 5.33 0.01
CA ASP A 226 -7.53 4.17 -0.72
C ASP A 226 -8.51 2.99 -0.61
N TYR A 227 -8.93 2.46 -1.74
CA TYR A 227 -9.71 1.23 -1.85
C TYR A 227 -8.85 0.14 -2.45
N LYS A 228 -8.54 -0.90 -1.67
CA LYS A 228 -7.58 -1.93 -2.05
C LYS A 228 -8.27 -3.29 -2.10
N PHE A 229 -8.49 -3.79 -3.31
CA PHE A 229 -9.07 -5.10 -3.54
C PHE A 229 -7.99 -6.17 -3.61
N HIS A 230 -7.91 -7.03 -2.60
CA HIS A 230 -7.13 -8.26 -2.62
C HIS A 230 -7.93 -9.31 -3.38
N MET A 231 -7.54 -9.63 -4.61
CA MET A 231 -8.26 -10.52 -5.52
C MET A 231 -7.64 -11.91 -5.50
N PHE A 232 -8.39 -12.93 -5.17
CA PHE A 232 -7.96 -14.33 -5.10
C PHE A 232 -8.70 -15.15 -6.14
N ARG A 233 -8.02 -15.51 -7.24
CA ARG A 233 -8.61 -16.29 -8.32
C ARG A 233 -8.73 -17.75 -7.93
N GLN A 234 -9.93 -18.32 -8.04
CA GLN A 234 -10.23 -19.70 -7.75
C GLN A 234 -9.94 -20.60 -8.96
N ARG A 235 -9.99 -21.93 -8.76
CA ARG A 235 -9.69 -22.92 -9.82
C ARG A 235 -10.71 -22.89 -10.96
N ASP A 236 -11.95 -22.57 -10.66
CA ASP A 236 -13.06 -22.43 -11.62
C ASP A 236 -13.05 -21.08 -12.36
N GLY A 237 -12.11 -20.20 -12.04
CA GLY A 237 -12.00 -18.86 -12.60
C GLY A 237 -12.78 -17.79 -11.86
N SER A 238 -13.59 -18.14 -10.87
CA SER A 238 -14.25 -17.17 -9.99
C SER A 238 -13.25 -16.46 -9.08
N PHE A 239 -13.70 -15.42 -8.37
CA PHE A 239 -12.88 -14.66 -7.43
C PHE A 239 -13.51 -14.65 -6.05
N GLN A 240 -12.70 -14.92 -5.03
CA GLN A 240 -12.92 -14.41 -3.69
C GLN A 240 -12.12 -13.12 -3.53
N TYR A 241 -12.56 -12.22 -2.65
CA TYR A 241 -11.87 -10.95 -2.47
C TYR A 241 -11.95 -10.43 -1.04
N VAL A 242 -10.97 -9.61 -0.70
CA VAL A 242 -10.99 -8.78 0.51
C VAL A 242 -10.79 -7.33 0.09
N LEU A 243 -11.77 -6.47 0.40
CA LEU A 243 -11.63 -5.04 0.24
C LEU A 243 -11.04 -4.46 1.53
N GLN A 244 -9.91 -3.79 1.43
CA GLN A 244 -9.30 -2.97 2.47
C GLN A 244 -9.51 -1.50 2.14
N VAL A 245 -10.21 -0.76 3.00
CA VAL A 245 -10.39 0.69 2.89
C VAL A 245 -9.49 1.38 3.89
N ILE A 246 -8.68 2.35 3.43
CA ILE A 246 -7.73 3.09 4.25
C ILE A 246 -8.10 4.56 4.26
N TYR A 247 -8.32 5.11 5.47
CA TYR A 247 -8.67 6.50 5.68
C TYR A 247 -7.52 7.29 6.30
N GLY A 248 -7.39 8.56 5.94
CA GLY A 248 -6.50 9.51 6.59
C GLY A 248 -5.01 9.24 6.37
N ARG A 249 -4.63 8.68 5.21
CA ARG A 249 -3.24 8.25 4.94
C ARG A 249 -2.20 9.35 5.08
N PHE A 250 -2.56 10.60 4.78
CA PHE A 250 -1.64 11.75 4.82
C PHE A 250 -2.11 12.88 5.73
N ASP A 251 -3.38 12.86 6.16
CA ASP A 251 -4.02 13.98 6.87
C ASP A 251 -4.09 13.77 8.38
N THR A 252 -3.92 12.54 8.86
CA THR A 252 -3.99 12.24 10.30
C THR A 252 -2.83 11.38 10.75
N PRO A 253 -2.32 11.57 11.99
CA PRO A 253 -1.32 10.69 12.58
C PRO A 253 -1.86 9.28 12.89
N LYS A 254 -3.17 9.07 12.75
CA LYS A 254 -3.86 7.82 13.06
C LYS A 254 -4.54 7.28 11.81
N LEU A 255 -3.89 6.33 11.16
CA LEU A 255 -4.44 5.57 10.05
C LEU A 255 -5.58 4.67 10.55
N SER A 256 -6.74 4.75 9.91
CA SER A 256 -7.87 3.85 10.13
C SER A 256 -8.05 2.92 8.95
N MET A 257 -8.37 1.67 9.19
CA MET A 257 -8.57 0.65 8.14
C MET A 257 -9.81 -0.18 8.44
N THR A 258 -10.59 -0.45 7.38
CA THR A 258 -11.74 -1.37 7.45
C THR A 258 -11.57 -2.44 6.39
N PHE A 259 -11.86 -3.69 6.76
CA PHE A 259 -11.82 -4.85 5.87
C PHE A 259 -13.21 -5.41 5.65
N PHE A 260 -13.51 -5.77 4.41
CA PHE A 260 -14.74 -6.41 3.96
C PHE A 260 -14.35 -7.70 3.23
N VAL A 261 -15.03 -8.81 3.51
CA VAL A 261 -14.71 -10.13 2.98
C VAL A 261 -15.88 -10.64 2.14
N ASP A 262 -15.66 -10.86 0.85
CA ASP A 262 -16.65 -11.32 -0.14
C ASP A 262 -17.99 -10.54 -0.11
N ASN A 263 -17.97 -9.34 0.44
CA ASN A 263 -19.06 -8.37 0.37
C ASN A 263 -18.50 -6.93 0.48
N LEU A 264 -19.31 -5.93 0.12
CA LEU A 264 -18.91 -4.52 0.08
C LEU A 264 -19.57 -3.66 1.17
N HIS A 265 -20.44 -4.24 1.99
CA HIS A 265 -21.36 -3.49 2.85
C HIS A 265 -21.13 -3.76 4.34
N THR A 266 -20.86 -5.02 4.70
CA THR A 266 -20.71 -5.42 6.10
C THR A 266 -19.22 -5.55 6.44
N PRO A 267 -18.68 -4.69 7.30
CA PRO A 267 -17.30 -4.79 7.74
C PRO A 267 -17.04 -6.12 8.46
N PHE A 268 -15.95 -6.80 8.09
CA PHE A 268 -15.47 -8.00 8.75
C PHE A 268 -14.52 -7.68 9.92
N HIS A 269 -13.60 -6.74 9.69
CA HIS A 269 -12.59 -6.34 10.66
C HIS A 269 -12.26 -4.86 10.52
N ARG A 270 -11.96 -4.20 11.65
CA ARG A 270 -11.59 -2.78 11.69
C ARG A 270 -10.36 -2.57 12.56
N ILE A 271 -9.45 -1.73 12.07
CA ILE A 271 -8.28 -1.27 12.83
C ILE A 271 -8.47 0.21 13.12
N ARG A 272 -8.44 0.56 14.41
CA ARG A 272 -8.74 1.92 14.87
C ARG A 272 -10.08 2.39 14.32
N ASP A 273 -11.11 1.65 14.71
CA ASP A 273 -12.49 1.94 14.30
C ASP A 273 -12.87 3.37 14.71
N ASP A 274 -13.13 4.20 13.70
CA ASP A 274 -13.63 5.55 13.85
C ASP A 274 -15.09 5.67 13.36
N GLY A 275 -15.76 4.53 13.13
CA GLY A 275 -17.15 4.45 12.70
C GLY A 275 -17.39 4.83 11.23
N ARG A 276 -16.34 5.15 10.45
CA ARG A 276 -16.51 5.59 9.06
C ARG A 276 -16.94 4.45 8.17
N SER A 277 -17.87 4.76 7.27
CA SER A 277 -18.21 3.94 6.10
C SER A 277 -17.46 4.46 4.87
N PRO A 278 -17.29 3.65 3.82
CA PRO A 278 -16.72 4.10 2.56
C PRO A 278 -17.45 5.36 2.05
N PRO A 279 -16.75 6.49 1.82
CA PRO A 279 -17.40 7.76 1.45
C PRO A 279 -17.72 7.82 -0.05
N CYS A 280 -18.25 6.74 -0.63
CA CYS A 280 -18.64 6.67 -2.03
C CYS A 280 -19.95 5.91 -2.20
N ALA A 281 -20.62 6.14 -3.34
CA ALA A 281 -21.84 5.40 -3.67
C ALA A 281 -21.53 3.89 -3.81
N PRO A 282 -22.39 2.98 -3.30
CA PRO A 282 -22.19 1.54 -3.41
C PRO A 282 -21.92 1.06 -4.83
N ALA A 283 -22.61 1.62 -5.84
CA ALA A 283 -22.41 1.28 -7.25
C ALA A 283 -20.97 1.52 -7.74
N LEU A 284 -20.24 2.49 -7.19
CA LEU A 284 -18.84 2.74 -7.53
C LEU A 284 -17.90 1.71 -6.91
N LEU A 285 -18.22 1.16 -5.73
CA LEU A 285 -17.49 0.02 -5.17
C LEU A 285 -17.71 -1.25 -5.97
N GLU A 286 -18.96 -1.50 -6.41
CA GLU A 286 -19.29 -2.60 -7.30
C GLU A 286 -18.56 -2.47 -8.62
N GLN A 287 -18.55 -1.28 -9.23
CA GLN A 287 -17.77 -1.00 -10.43
C GLN A 287 -16.27 -1.29 -10.22
N ALA A 288 -15.68 -0.81 -9.11
CA ALA A 288 -14.27 -1.05 -8.81
C ALA A 288 -13.97 -2.56 -8.63
N LEU A 289 -14.90 -3.33 -8.03
CA LEU A 289 -14.79 -4.78 -7.92
C LEU A 289 -14.79 -5.46 -9.30
N GLU A 290 -15.75 -5.12 -10.18
CA GLU A 290 -15.81 -5.72 -11.52
C GLU A 290 -14.56 -5.39 -12.35
N LEU A 291 -14.09 -4.13 -12.31
CA LEU A 291 -12.82 -3.74 -12.94
C LEU A 291 -11.62 -4.49 -12.33
N SER A 292 -11.64 -4.74 -11.01
CA SER A 292 -10.60 -5.53 -10.33
C SER A 292 -10.57 -6.98 -10.82
N LYS A 293 -11.73 -7.62 -11.03
CA LYS A 293 -11.81 -8.98 -11.60
C LYS A 293 -11.17 -9.05 -12.98
N VAL A 294 -11.42 -8.04 -13.84
CA VAL A 294 -10.82 -7.96 -15.18
C VAL A 294 -9.30 -7.83 -15.10
N LEU A 295 -8.78 -6.92 -14.25
CA LEU A 295 -7.34 -6.71 -14.08
C LEU A 295 -6.64 -7.88 -13.39
N ALA A 296 -7.35 -8.63 -12.54
CA ALA A 296 -6.81 -9.77 -11.81
C ALA A 296 -6.88 -11.10 -12.59
N SER A 297 -7.52 -11.13 -13.76
CA SER A 297 -7.85 -12.39 -14.47
C SER A 297 -6.67 -13.27 -14.82
N ASP A 298 -5.47 -12.71 -14.95
CA ASP A 298 -4.25 -13.45 -15.30
C ASP A 298 -3.50 -13.99 -14.06
N PHE A 299 -3.87 -13.55 -12.85
CA PHE A 299 -3.13 -13.83 -11.63
C PHE A 299 -3.89 -14.78 -10.72
N ASP A 300 -3.16 -15.58 -9.94
CA ASP A 300 -3.74 -16.34 -8.82
C ASP A 300 -4.08 -15.40 -7.65
N TYR A 301 -3.31 -14.33 -7.51
CA TYR A 301 -3.54 -13.23 -6.57
C TYR A 301 -2.89 -11.95 -7.09
N VAL A 302 -3.60 -10.84 -6.94
CA VAL A 302 -3.07 -9.48 -7.06
C VAL A 302 -3.92 -8.54 -6.21
N ARG A 303 -3.31 -7.50 -5.63
CA ARG A 303 -4.04 -6.39 -5.03
C ARG A 303 -4.21 -5.29 -6.08
N VAL A 304 -5.43 -4.86 -6.30
CA VAL A 304 -5.79 -3.75 -7.19
C VAL A 304 -6.19 -2.56 -6.35
N ASP A 305 -5.47 -1.46 -6.46
CA ASP A 305 -5.70 -0.26 -5.68
C ASP A 305 -6.46 0.78 -6.50
N TRP A 306 -7.47 1.39 -5.89
CA TRP A 306 -8.34 2.37 -6.53
C TRP A 306 -8.48 3.64 -5.70
N TYR A 307 -8.74 4.72 -6.39
CA TYR A 307 -9.29 5.96 -5.84
C TYR A 307 -10.68 6.19 -6.42
N ILE A 308 -11.65 6.54 -5.58
CA ILE A 308 -13.01 6.86 -6.01
C ILE A 308 -13.27 8.31 -5.63
N GLN A 309 -13.40 9.17 -6.65
CA GLN A 309 -13.57 10.61 -6.46
C GLN A 309 -14.52 11.20 -7.51
N ARG A 310 -15.41 12.08 -7.08
CA ARG A 310 -16.34 12.82 -7.96
C ARG A 310 -17.14 11.90 -8.91
N GLY A 311 -17.57 10.73 -8.40
CA GLY A 311 -18.32 9.76 -9.20
C GLY A 311 -17.49 8.94 -10.20
N GLN A 312 -16.16 9.02 -10.14
CA GLN A 312 -15.24 8.33 -11.04
C GLN A 312 -14.32 7.39 -10.27
N VAL A 313 -14.08 6.20 -10.85
CA VAL A 313 -13.14 5.19 -10.33
C VAL A 313 -11.82 5.31 -11.08
N TYR A 314 -10.75 5.61 -10.35
CA TYR A 314 -9.39 5.77 -10.88
C TYR A 314 -8.48 4.65 -10.41
N PHE A 315 -7.75 4.06 -11.34
CA PHE A 315 -6.72 3.06 -11.06
C PHE A 315 -5.52 3.68 -10.31
N GLY A 316 -5.08 3.02 -9.26
CA GLY A 316 -3.91 3.40 -8.46
C GLY A 316 -2.68 2.56 -8.79
N GLU A 317 -2.70 1.27 -8.45
CA GLU A 317 -1.58 0.35 -8.70
C GLU A 317 -2.01 -1.12 -8.69
N LEU A 318 -1.18 -1.99 -9.28
CA LEU A 318 -1.19 -3.44 -9.03
C LEU A 318 -0.07 -3.80 -8.06
N THR A 319 -0.40 -4.54 -6.99
CA THR A 319 0.58 -4.95 -5.99
C THR A 319 0.61 -6.47 -5.85
N PHE A 320 1.78 -7.06 -6.07
CA PHE A 320 1.97 -8.52 -6.07
C PHE A 320 2.41 -9.07 -4.71
N THR A 321 3.12 -8.24 -3.92
CA THR A 321 3.72 -8.61 -2.63
C THR A 321 3.39 -7.58 -1.55
N PRO A 322 2.09 -7.39 -1.19
CA PRO A 322 1.67 -6.35 -0.25
C PRO A 322 2.45 -6.40 1.07
N GLY A 323 2.99 -5.23 1.47
CA GLY A 323 3.79 -5.10 2.69
C GLY A 323 4.97 -6.07 2.76
N ALA A 324 5.47 -6.53 1.61
CA ALA A 324 6.57 -7.49 1.49
C ALA A 324 6.39 -8.77 2.34
N GLY A 325 5.13 -9.18 2.61
CA GLY A 325 4.79 -10.31 3.47
C GLY A 325 4.87 -10.02 4.97
N MET A 326 4.85 -8.73 5.36
CA MET A 326 4.92 -8.28 6.76
C MET A 326 3.73 -7.38 7.13
N VAL A 327 2.53 -7.73 6.66
CA VAL A 327 1.30 -6.93 6.91
C VAL A 327 0.84 -7.17 8.35
N THR A 328 1.19 -6.26 9.26
CA THR A 328 0.86 -6.34 10.70
C THR A 328 -0.57 -5.90 11.02
N GLY A 329 -1.25 -5.28 10.06
CA GLY A 329 -2.65 -4.85 10.21
C GLY A 329 -3.68 -5.97 10.05
N LEU A 330 -3.26 -7.19 9.73
CA LEU A 330 -4.14 -8.36 9.72
C LEU A 330 -4.06 -9.05 11.09
N ASP A 331 -5.20 -9.32 11.72
CA ASP A 331 -5.22 -10.26 12.82
C ASP A 331 -4.94 -11.69 12.32
N ARG A 332 -4.70 -12.62 13.23
CA ARG A 332 -4.38 -14.02 12.86
C ARG A 332 -5.50 -14.71 12.09
N GLY A 333 -6.76 -14.36 12.36
CA GLY A 333 -7.92 -14.92 11.69
C GLY A 333 -8.00 -14.47 10.25
N LEU A 334 -7.89 -13.17 10.01
CA LEU A 334 -7.92 -12.59 8.67
C LEU A 334 -6.69 -12.99 7.84
N ASP A 335 -5.47 -13.01 8.44
CA ASP A 335 -4.26 -13.50 7.77
C ASP A 335 -4.41 -14.96 7.32
N ARG A 336 -5.00 -15.81 8.16
CA ARG A 336 -5.28 -17.21 7.81
C ARG A 336 -6.36 -17.32 6.74
N MET A 337 -7.48 -16.62 6.88
CA MET A 337 -8.59 -16.63 5.93
C MET A 337 -8.12 -16.19 4.53
N MET A 338 -7.39 -15.07 4.42
CA MET A 338 -6.79 -14.62 3.15
C MET A 338 -5.79 -15.65 2.60
N GLY A 339 -5.08 -16.35 3.48
CA GLY A 339 -4.24 -17.47 3.09
C GLY A 339 -5.04 -18.62 2.48
N ASP A 340 -6.15 -19.00 3.08
CA ASP A 340 -7.01 -20.10 2.59
C ASP A 340 -7.70 -19.73 1.27
N MET A 341 -8.11 -18.47 1.07
CA MET A 341 -8.63 -17.95 -0.21
C MET A 341 -7.62 -18.05 -1.34
N TRP A 342 -6.34 -17.98 -1.07
CA TRP A 342 -5.31 -17.92 -2.09
C TRP A 342 -4.91 -19.32 -2.58
N VAL A 343 -5.41 -19.73 -3.73
CA VAL A 343 -4.96 -20.90 -4.49
C VAL A 343 -3.63 -20.57 -5.17
N GLN A 344 -2.55 -20.56 -4.38
CA GLN A 344 -1.25 -20.10 -4.84
C GLN A 344 -0.65 -21.02 -5.91
N ARG A 345 -0.36 -20.48 -7.08
CA ARG A 345 0.38 -21.15 -8.14
C ARG A 345 1.86 -21.19 -7.79
N ARG A 346 2.50 -22.32 -8.04
CA ARG A 346 3.94 -22.51 -7.78
C ARG A 346 4.82 -22.13 -8.96
N ALA A 347 4.24 -21.94 -10.14
CA ALA A 347 4.94 -21.49 -11.34
C ALA A 347 4.36 -20.17 -11.84
N PRO A 348 5.19 -19.26 -12.39
CA PRO A 348 4.72 -18.05 -13.05
C PRO A 348 3.78 -18.37 -14.22
N VAL A 349 2.85 -17.47 -14.51
CA VAL A 349 1.96 -17.56 -15.67
C VAL A 349 2.56 -16.75 -16.80
N ASP A 350 2.65 -17.32 -17.99
CA ASP A 350 3.03 -16.58 -19.19
C ASP A 350 1.83 -15.72 -19.65
N VAL A 351 1.92 -14.43 -19.43
CA VAL A 351 0.91 -13.45 -19.86
C VAL A 351 1.47 -12.66 -21.02
N ARG A 352 0.82 -12.76 -22.19
CA ARG A 352 1.14 -11.90 -23.32
C ARG A 352 0.72 -10.47 -23.02
N LEU A 353 1.69 -9.59 -22.84
CA LEU A 353 1.46 -8.16 -22.63
C LEU A 353 1.43 -7.43 -23.97
N PRO A 354 0.60 -6.37 -24.10
CA PRO A 354 0.69 -5.47 -25.27
C PRO A 354 2.12 -4.95 -25.42
N ALA A 355 2.59 -4.82 -26.67
CA ALA A 355 3.91 -4.25 -26.94
C ALA A 355 4.01 -2.84 -26.33
N TYR A 356 5.06 -2.59 -25.58
CA TYR A 356 5.38 -1.24 -25.07
C TYR A 356 5.92 -0.44 -26.27
N GLY A 357 5.12 0.48 -26.80
CA GLY A 357 5.56 1.41 -27.84
C GLY A 357 6.67 2.29 -27.28
N ALA A 358 7.87 2.16 -27.81
CA ALA A 358 8.94 3.12 -27.60
C ALA A 358 8.45 4.48 -28.14
N GLY A 359 8.25 5.45 -27.23
CA GLY A 359 8.03 6.84 -27.55
C GLY A 359 6.60 7.22 -27.95
N MET A 360 5.74 7.46 -26.99
CA MET A 360 4.69 8.45 -27.09
C MET A 360 4.99 9.58 -26.09
N GLY A 361 5.88 10.46 -26.48
CA GLY A 361 5.87 11.82 -26.00
C GLY A 361 4.60 12.50 -26.53
N MET A 362 3.46 12.30 -25.87
CA MET A 362 2.29 13.12 -26.12
C MET A 362 2.56 14.52 -25.56
N ARG A 363 3.03 15.42 -26.42
CA ARG A 363 2.81 16.85 -26.21
C ARG A 363 1.31 17.08 -26.41
N VAL A 364 0.59 17.29 -25.33
CA VAL A 364 -0.79 17.80 -25.40
C VAL A 364 -0.70 19.23 -25.91
N PRO A 365 -1.38 19.60 -27.02
CA PRO A 365 -1.44 21.00 -27.42
C PRO A 365 -2.27 21.75 -26.38
N VAL A 366 -1.68 22.77 -25.81
CA VAL A 366 -2.38 23.77 -24.99
C VAL A 366 -3.30 24.54 -25.93
N ARG A 367 -4.62 24.41 -25.75
CA ARG A 367 -5.64 25.36 -26.21
C ARG A 367 -6.09 26.21 -25.05
#